data_2a7927cc33ae809fdf66ad5b512e4bf9
#
_entry.id   2a7927cc33ae809fdf66ad5b512e4bf9
#
_cell.length_a   1.000
_cell.length_b   1.000
_cell.length_c   1.000
_cell.angle_alpha   90.00
_cell.angle_beta   90.00
_cell.angle_gamma   90.00
#
_symmetry.space_group_name_H-M   'P 1'
#
loop_
_entity.id
_entity.type
_entity.pdbx_description
1 polymer ?
#
loop_
_entity_poly.entity_id
_entity_poly.type
_entity_poly.pdbx_seq_one_letter_code
_entity_poly.pdbx_strand_id
1 'polypeptide(L)'
;VFCTDGFARHQVGWDGRSCMGDQIAFADFLKVDIRAGTIVSAEAFPQARKPALKLEIDFGPEIGIKNSSAQITRHYRPDQLIGKQVVAVVNFPPRQIGPFMSEVLTLGVPDADGEVVLLHPSRAVPDGGRMF
;
A
#
# COMPACT_ATOMS: atom_id res chain seq x y z
N VAL A 1 -0.15 -2.07 1.36
CA VAL A 1 -0.51 -3.36 1.99
C VAL A 1 0.18 -3.48 3.32
N PHE A 2 -0.58 -3.64 4.38
CA PHE A 2 -0.03 -3.81 5.72
C PHE A 2 0.43 -5.24 5.92
N CYS A 3 1.55 -5.41 6.62
CA CYS A 3 2.02 -6.71 7.07
C CYS A 3 1.27 -7.07 8.34
N THR A 4 0.04 -7.51 8.22
CA THR A 4 -0.77 -7.80 9.38
C THR A 4 -1.61 -9.05 9.16
N ASP A 5 -1.55 -9.95 10.12
CA ASP A 5 -2.29 -11.20 10.05
C ASP A 5 -3.76 -11.00 10.41
N GLY A 6 -4.05 -10.08 11.31
CA GLY A 6 -5.41 -9.83 11.72
C GLY A 6 -6.27 -9.35 10.58
N PHE A 7 -5.69 -8.60 9.70
CA PHE A 7 -6.41 -8.08 8.55
C PHE A 7 -6.74 -9.19 7.56
N ALA A 8 -5.84 -10.14 7.39
CA ALA A 8 -6.04 -11.20 6.43
C ALA A 8 -7.26 -12.05 6.74
N ARG A 9 -7.58 -12.21 8.01
CA ARG A 9 -8.72 -13.02 8.37
C ARG A 9 -10.05 -12.44 7.95
N HIS A 10 -10.13 -11.13 7.87
CA HIS A 10 -11.36 -10.50 7.40
C HIS A 10 -11.59 -10.69 5.93
N GLN A 11 -10.58 -11.19 5.25
CA GLN A 11 -10.68 -11.41 3.82
C GLN A 11 -11.12 -12.80 3.47
N VAL A 12 -11.49 -13.58 4.46
CA VAL A 12 -12.10 -14.85 4.19
C VAL A 12 -13.33 -14.69 3.31
N GLY A 13 -13.94 -13.53 3.38
CA GLY A 13 -15.06 -13.21 2.55
C GLY A 13 -14.71 -12.88 1.13
N TRP A 14 -13.54 -13.19 0.70
CA TRP A 14 -13.09 -12.90 -0.63
C TRP A 14 -13.72 -13.73 -1.71
N ASP A 15 -14.64 -14.54 -1.38
CA ASP A 15 -15.53 -15.10 -2.39
C ASP A 15 -16.36 -13.98 -3.04
N GLY A 16 -16.23 -12.78 -2.56
CA GLY A 16 -16.86 -11.60 -3.11
C GLY A 16 -18.16 -11.23 -2.45
N ARG A 17 -18.80 -12.17 -1.77
CA ARG A 17 -20.14 -11.90 -1.28
C ARG A 17 -20.15 -11.16 0.05
N SER A 18 -19.36 -11.60 1.01
CA SER A 18 -19.37 -10.97 2.31
C SER A 18 -18.80 -9.56 2.27
N CYS A 19 -17.90 -9.28 1.31
CA CYS A 19 -17.34 -7.95 1.16
C CYS A 19 -18.32 -6.96 0.56
N MET A 20 -19.42 -7.45 0.00
CA MET A 20 -20.42 -6.60 -0.63
C MET A 20 -21.63 -6.37 0.24
N GLY A 21 -21.60 -6.84 1.49
CA GLY A 21 -22.75 -6.77 2.36
C GLY A 21 -23.14 -5.36 2.76
N ASP A 22 -22.16 -4.51 3.01
CA ASP A 22 -22.40 -3.20 3.58
C ASP A 22 -22.15 -2.11 2.57
N GLN A 23 -23.13 -1.24 2.44
CA GLN A 23 -22.96 -0.01 1.66
C GLN A 23 -22.38 1.06 2.56
N ILE A 24 -21.56 1.94 1.97
CA ILE A 24 -21.04 3.11 2.66
C ILE A 24 -21.49 4.36 1.93
N ALA A 25 -21.48 5.48 2.65
CA ALA A 25 -21.77 6.76 2.05
C ALA A 25 -20.52 7.31 1.35
N PHE A 26 -20.72 8.16 0.35
CA PHE A 26 -19.60 8.80 -0.31
C PHE A 26 -18.74 9.60 0.67
N ALA A 27 -19.36 10.15 1.71
CA ALA A 27 -18.62 10.86 2.76
C ALA A 27 -17.62 9.95 3.47
N ASP A 28 -17.90 8.66 3.57
CA ASP A 28 -16.96 7.71 4.18
C ASP A 28 -15.73 7.54 3.31
N PHE A 29 -15.89 7.50 2.00
CA PHE A 29 -14.76 7.46 1.08
C PHE A 29 -13.91 8.71 1.20
N LEU A 30 -14.53 9.87 1.38
CA LEU A 30 -13.79 11.13 1.48
C LEU A 30 -12.92 11.22 2.73
N LYS A 31 -13.18 10.38 3.74
CA LYS A 31 -12.34 10.33 4.93
C LYS A 31 -11.01 9.63 4.66
N VAL A 32 -10.92 8.83 3.62
CA VAL A 32 -9.71 8.12 3.27
C VAL A 32 -8.90 8.99 2.31
N ASP A 33 -7.68 9.34 2.70
CA ASP A 33 -6.82 10.18 1.88
C ASP A 33 -5.85 9.27 1.11
N ILE A 34 -6.15 9.05 -0.16
CA ILE A 34 -5.36 8.19 -1.04
C ILE A 34 -4.62 9.07 -2.02
N ARG A 35 -3.29 8.91 -2.06
CA ARG A 35 -2.42 9.74 -2.90
C ARG A 35 -1.54 8.88 -3.79
N ALA A 36 -1.19 9.43 -4.95
CA ALA A 36 -0.18 8.84 -5.82
C ALA A 36 1.20 9.31 -5.37
N GLY A 37 2.16 8.42 -5.42
CA GLY A 37 3.55 8.74 -5.10
C GLY A 37 4.50 7.89 -5.89
N THR A 38 5.78 8.28 -5.90
CA THR A 38 6.83 7.58 -6.63
C THR A 38 7.75 6.89 -5.65
N ILE A 39 8.01 5.60 -5.86
CA ILE A 39 8.95 4.84 -5.03
C ILE A 39 10.36 5.36 -5.32
N VAL A 40 11.02 5.87 -4.30
CA VAL A 40 12.39 6.38 -4.43
C VAL A 40 13.42 5.43 -3.83
N SER A 41 12.99 4.51 -2.97
CA SER A 41 13.88 3.51 -2.39
C SER A 41 13.08 2.26 -2.07
N ALA A 42 13.70 1.11 -2.28
CA ALA A 42 13.10 -0.19 -1.95
C ALA A 42 14.21 -1.15 -1.53
N GLU A 43 14.00 -1.85 -0.43
CA GLU A 43 14.96 -2.83 0.04
C GLU A 43 14.27 -3.96 0.79
N ALA A 44 14.96 -5.08 0.92
CA ALA A 44 14.44 -6.22 1.66
C ALA A 44 14.26 -5.87 3.14
N PHE A 45 13.27 -6.48 3.76
CA PHE A 45 12.96 -6.26 5.17
C PHE A 45 13.12 -7.59 5.93
N PRO A 46 14.34 -7.95 6.29
CA PRO A 46 14.58 -9.26 6.94
C PRO A 46 13.98 -9.37 8.34
N GLN A 47 13.72 -8.25 9.01
CA GLN A 47 13.16 -8.27 10.36
C GLN A 47 11.66 -8.49 10.38
N ALA A 48 10.98 -8.45 9.23
CA ALA A 48 9.56 -8.71 9.17
C ALA A 48 9.27 -10.20 9.33
N ARG A 49 8.13 -10.52 9.94
CA ARG A 49 7.73 -11.92 10.13
C ARG A 49 7.56 -12.67 8.83
N LYS A 50 7.00 -12.00 7.84
CA LYS A 50 6.79 -12.54 6.51
C LYS A 50 7.65 -11.78 5.52
N PRO A 51 8.03 -12.39 4.41
CA PRO A 51 8.81 -11.69 3.40
C PRO A 51 8.14 -10.39 2.99
N ALA A 52 8.88 -9.29 3.10
CA ALA A 52 8.34 -7.96 2.83
C ALA A 52 9.46 -7.07 2.30
N LEU A 53 9.07 -5.95 1.70
CA LEU A 53 9.99 -4.92 1.26
C LEU A 53 9.70 -3.64 2.02
N LYS A 54 10.78 -2.90 2.34
CA LYS A 54 10.68 -1.55 2.88
C LYS A 54 10.73 -0.59 1.71
N LEU A 55 9.75 0.29 1.66
CA LEU A 55 9.64 1.26 0.57
C LEU A 55 9.72 2.67 1.14
N GLU A 56 10.37 3.56 0.40
CA GLU A 56 10.26 5.00 0.61
C GLU A 56 9.55 5.56 -0.61
N ILE A 57 8.47 6.29 -0.36
CA ILE A 57 7.60 6.80 -1.41
C ILE A 57 7.51 8.32 -1.29
N ASP A 58 7.80 9.01 -2.38
CA ASP A 58 7.74 10.46 -2.43
C ASP A 58 6.36 10.90 -2.90
N PHE A 59 5.63 11.59 -2.01
CA PHE A 59 4.28 12.09 -2.30
C PHE A 59 4.28 13.59 -2.62
N GLY A 60 5.42 14.14 -2.99
CA GLY A 60 5.52 15.55 -3.34
C GLY A 60 5.83 16.45 -2.14
N PRO A 61 5.97 17.76 -2.38
CA PRO A 61 6.46 18.67 -1.34
C PRO A 61 5.50 18.87 -0.17
N GLU A 62 4.21 18.63 -0.33
CA GLU A 62 3.26 18.82 0.77
C GLU A 62 3.35 17.70 1.79
N ILE A 63 3.49 16.46 1.33
CA ILE A 63 3.48 15.29 2.20
C ILE A 63 4.88 14.79 2.45
N GLY A 64 5.74 14.87 1.44
CA GLY A 64 7.12 14.43 1.53
C GLY A 64 7.28 12.93 1.33
N ILE A 65 8.41 12.41 1.78
CA ILE A 65 8.75 11.01 1.63
C ILE A 65 8.22 10.25 2.85
N LYS A 66 7.49 9.16 2.60
CA LYS A 66 6.92 8.33 3.65
C LYS A 66 7.38 6.88 3.48
N ASN A 67 7.49 6.21 4.62
CA ASN A 67 7.89 4.80 4.66
C ASN A 67 6.69 3.90 4.58
N SER A 68 6.85 2.78 3.89
CA SER A 68 5.83 1.74 3.81
C SER A 68 6.48 0.38 3.85
N SER A 69 5.83 -0.57 4.50
CA SER A 69 6.20 -1.98 4.42
C SER A 69 5.14 -2.71 3.62
N ALA A 70 5.57 -3.50 2.65
CA ALA A 70 4.64 -4.20 1.77
C ALA A 70 5.07 -5.64 1.54
N GLN A 71 4.13 -6.57 1.63
CA GLN A 71 4.37 -7.99 1.39
C GLN A 71 4.22 -8.27 -0.09
N ILE A 72 5.19 -7.80 -0.88
CA ILE A 72 5.13 -7.86 -2.34
C ILE A 72 6.35 -8.56 -2.94
N THR A 73 6.99 -9.45 -2.19
CA THR A 73 8.23 -10.08 -2.64
C THR A 73 8.02 -11.10 -3.75
N ARG A 74 6.79 -11.52 -4.00
CA ARG A 74 6.51 -12.54 -5.00
C ARG A 74 6.67 -12.03 -6.42
N HIS A 75 6.12 -10.85 -6.72
CA HIS A 75 6.13 -10.30 -8.07
C HIS A 75 7.17 -9.22 -8.28
N TYR A 76 7.76 -8.69 -7.23
CA TYR A 76 8.59 -7.50 -7.32
C TYR A 76 9.94 -7.71 -6.66
N ARG A 77 10.98 -7.14 -7.28
CA ARG A 77 12.31 -7.03 -6.68
C ARG A 77 12.57 -5.56 -6.39
N PRO A 78 13.39 -5.26 -5.37
CA PRO A 78 13.64 -3.86 -5.00
C PRO A 78 14.11 -2.99 -6.17
N ASP A 79 14.99 -3.51 -7.01
CA ASP A 79 15.54 -2.76 -8.13
C ASP A 79 14.50 -2.44 -9.20
N GLN A 80 13.42 -3.21 -9.28
CA GLN A 80 12.36 -2.98 -10.25
C GLN A 80 11.37 -1.92 -9.82
N LEU A 81 11.31 -1.65 -8.52
CA LEU A 81 10.29 -0.77 -7.95
C LEU A 81 10.69 0.69 -7.97
N ILE A 82 11.99 0.97 -7.93
CA ILE A 82 12.46 2.35 -7.88
C ILE A 82 12.04 3.09 -9.13
N GLY A 83 11.40 4.25 -8.95
CA GLY A 83 10.88 5.05 -10.04
C GLY A 83 9.46 4.75 -10.45
N LYS A 84 8.84 3.71 -9.90
CA LYS A 84 7.46 3.39 -10.20
C LYS A 84 6.50 4.19 -9.34
N GLN A 85 5.38 4.59 -9.92
CA GLN A 85 4.32 5.23 -9.17
C GLN A 85 3.39 4.19 -8.56
N VAL A 86 2.90 4.49 -7.37
CA VAL A 86 1.94 3.66 -6.65
C VAL A 86 0.89 4.56 -6.03
N VAL A 87 -0.17 3.97 -5.51
CA VAL A 87 -1.16 4.70 -4.73
C VAL A 87 -1.17 4.15 -3.31
N ALA A 88 -1.33 5.05 -2.36
CA ALA A 88 -1.28 4.68 -0.95
C ALA A 88 -2.21 5.55 -0.13
N VAL A 89 -2.71 4.98 0.97
CA VAL A 89 -3.47 5.72 1.97
C VAL A 89 -2.47 6.41 2.89
N VAL A 90 -2.58 7.72 3.02
CA VAL A 90 -1.59 8.53 3.76
C VAL A 90 -2.09 9.02 5.11
N ASN A 91 -3.35 8.81 5.46
CA ASN A 91 -3.91 9.34 6.70
C ASN A 91 -4.24 8.29 7.75
N PHE A 92 -3.57 7.14 7.70
CA PHE A 92 -3.59 6.20 8.81
C PHE A 92 -2.50 6.54 9.82
N PRO A 93 -2.71 6.20 11.11
CA PRO A 93 -1.61 6.30 12.06
C PRO A 93 -0.45 5.40 11.66
N PRO A 94 0.79 5.82 11.91
CA PRO A 94 1.94 4.95 11.62
C PRO A 94 1.84 3.64 12.39
N ARG A 95 2.31 2.57 11.76
CA ARG A 95 2.33 1.24 12.35
C ARG A 95 3.76 0.76 12.50
N GLN A 96 4.10 0.32 13.70
CA GLN A 96 5.43 -0.22 13.97
C GLN A 96 5.49 -1.70 13.57
N ILE A 97 6.50 -2.05 12.77
CA ILE A 97 6.77 -3.41 12.34
C ILE A 97 8.25 -3.67 12.65
N GLY A 98 8.50 -4.35 13.80
CA GLY A 98 9.87 -4.48 14.30
C GLY A 98 10.51 -3.11 14.52
N PRO A 99 11.70 -2.87 13.97
CA PRO A 99 12.36 -1.57 14.11
C PRO A 99 11.87 -0.51 13.12
N PHE A 100 10.92 -0.85 12.26
CA PHE A 100 10.50 -0.01 11.14
C PHE A 100 9.11 0.57 11.38
N MET A 101 8.93 1.86 11.07
CA MET A 101 7.62 2.50 11.12
C MET A 101 7.04 2.61 9.73
N SER A 102 5.94 1.89 9.49
CA SER A 102 5.18 2.01 8.24
C SER A 102 4.18 3.15 8.41
N GLU A 103 4.34 4.19 7.61
CA GLU A 103 3.57 5.43 7.74
C GLU A 103 2.37 5.47 6.82
N VAL A 104 2.41 4.74 5.71
CA VAL A 104 1.33 4.73 4.73
C VAL A 104 1.00 3.30 4.33
N LEU A 105 -0.21 3.10 3.83
CA LEU A 105 -0.67 1.81 3.34
C LEU A 105 -0.59 1.80 1.81
N THR A 106 0.38 1.12 1.26
CA THR A 106 0.49 0.94 -0.19
C THR A 106 -0.59 -0.03 -0.65
N LEU A 107 -1.35 0.37 -1.65
CA LEU A 107 -2.52 -0.39 -2.09
C LEU A 107 -2.17 -1.39 -3.17
N GLY A 108 -2.85 -2.52 -3.13
CA GLY A 108 -2.71 -3.56 -4.12
C GLY A 108 -3.96 -4.43 -4.15
N VAL A 109 -4.00 -5.29 -5.14
CA VAL A 109 -5.09 -6.28 -5.28
C VAL A 109 -4.46 -7.66 -5.41
N PRO A 110 -5.17 -8.72 -4.97
CA PRO A 110 -4.63 -10.07 -5.10
C PRO A 110 -4.75 -10.58 -6.53
N ASP A 111 -3.77 -11.35 -6.95
CA ASP A 111 -3.89 -12.12 -8.19
C ASP A 111 -4.62 -13.45 -7.92
N ALA A 112 -4.61 -14.36 -8.92
CA ALA A 112 -5.31 -15.62 -8.80
C ALA A 112 -4.79 -16.49 -7.65
N ASP A 113 -3.53 -16.31 -7.27
CA ASP A 113 -2.89 -17.06 -6.19
C ASP A 113 -2.91 -16.30 -4.85
N GLY A 114 -3.51 -15.12 -4.81
CA GLY A 114 -3.55 -14.30 -3.60
C GLY A 114 -2.32 -13.43 -3.40
N GLU A 115 -1.40 -13.39 -4.34
CA GLU A 115 -0.21 -12.56 -4.25
C GLU A 115 -0.53 -11.13 -4.66
N VAL A 116 0.10 -10.17 -4.02
CA VAL A 116 -0.24 -8.76 -4.18
C VAL A 116 0.29 -8.20 -5.49
N VAL A 117 -0.59 -7.56 -6.23
CA VAL A 117 -0.25 -6.75 -7.41
C VAL A 117 -0.53 -5.30 -7.06
N LEU A 118 0.46 -4.45 -7.20
CA LEU A 118 0.35 -3.04 -6.81
C LEU A 118 -0.56 -2.28 -7.76
N LEU A 119 -1.29 -1.33 -7.20
CA LEU A 119 -2.08 -0.39 -7.98
C LEU A 119 -1.18 0.77 -8.41
N HIS A 120 -1.38 1.24 -9.63
CA HIS A 120 -0.66 2.41 -10.10
C HIS A 120 -1.51 3.17 -11.11
N PRO A 121 -1.26 4.48 -11.32
CA PRO A 121 -1.94 5.22 -12.37
C PRO A 121 -1.53 4.66 -13.73
N SER A 122 -2.45 4.66 -14.68
CA SER A 122 -2.16 4.17 -16.03
C SER A 122 -1.22 5.11 -16.80
N ARG A 123 -1.07 6.34 -16.33
CA ARG A 123 -0.16 7.34 -16.89
C ARG A 123 0.57 8.02 -15.75
N ALA A 124 1.73 8.59 -16.03
CA ALA A 124 2.48 9.35 -15.04
C ALA A 124 1.65 10.56 -14.59
N VAL A 125 1.60 10.78 -13.28
CA VAL A 125 0.88 11.89 -12.67
C VAL A 125 1.79 12.60 -11.67
N PRO A 126 1.50 13.86 -11.30
CA PRO A 126 2.28 14.52 -10.26
C PRO A 126 2.15 13.77 -8.93
N ASP A 127 3.24 13.74 -8.18
CA ASP A 127 3.25 13.14 -6.86
C ASP A 127 2.37 13.93 -5.90
N GLY A 128 1.62 13.22 -5.08
CA GLY A 128 0.72 13.85 -4.12
C GLY A 128 -0.69 14.07 -4.63
N GLY A 129 -0.98 13.69 -5.86
CA GLY A 129 -2.35 13.79 -6.39
C GLY A 129 -3.31 12.92 -5.60
N ARG A 130 -4.40 13.53 -5.12
CA ARG A 130 -5.39 12.82 -4.31
C ARG A 130 -6.38 12.08 -5.20
N MET A 131 -6.62 10.83 -4.86
CA MET A 131 -7.63 10.02 -5.55
C MET A 131 -9.04 10.50 -5.19
N PHE A 132 -9.89 10.48 -6.18
CA PHE A 132 -11.28 10.91 -5.99
C PHE A 132 -12.22 10.04 -6.80
#